data_fae36cbd9a6d70cd8525f8c97a1f96ba
#
_entry.id   fae36cbd9a6d70cd8525f8c97a1f96ba
#
_cell.length_a   1.000
_cell.length_b   1.000
_cell.length_c   1.000
_cell.angle_alpha   90.00
_cell.angle_beta   90.00
_cell.angle_gamma   90.00
#
_symmetry.space_group_name_H-M   'P 1'
#
loop_
_entity.id
_entity.type
_entity.pdbx_description
1 polymer ?
#
loop_
_entity_poly.entity_id
_entity_poly.type
_entity_poly.pdbx_seq_one_letter_code
_entity_poly.pdbx_strand_id
1 'polypeptide(L)'
;MDNSQSTQESEEKMKLKGYDKRKLQKFNKILDRILSSLREPLVVLNADLRVIKANESFYRTFKVDPEETEGVLIYDLGNRQWDIPKLRELLEDILPQKSSFSDFEVEHKFDTIGPKIMRLNARRIFRESKQKQLILLAIEDVTEREYYKRHLEDLVEKRTSEIRIAREEAEKGKQMAENALLEIKKLTEQLEFERGYLQEEIKLECNYENIIGQSDGLKYVLYKVEQIASSDTIVLVLGETGTGKELIARALHGLSPRKGRPLVKLDCATLPTNLIESELFGHEKGAFTGAHSRHLGRFEVADGTTLFLDEIGELPLELQPKLLRVIEDGEFERLGGSRTLKINVRIIAATNRNLEEEVRLGRFRDDLWYRLNVFPITLPPLRDRLDDMPLLVDFFVKKISKRMGKSIEIIPISVMNSLQNYQWPGNIRELENVLERAVINSSGPKLRLVDELKKPQKDLSSTRKTLETVEREHILRVLEQTNWKVSGKNGAAEILGINRSTLRARMRKLGIRRP
;
A
#
# COMPACT_ATOMS: atom_id res chain seq x y z
N MET A 1 107.49 67.77 -44.53
CA MET A 1 106.20 67.96 -43.86
C MET A 1 105.26 66.77 -44.09
N ASP A 2 105.64 65.49 -43.72
CA ASP A 2 104.77 64.36 -44.00
C ASP A 2 104.76 63.27 -42.92
N ASN A 3 105.26 63.52 -41.75
CA ASN A 3 105.31 62.55 -40.64
C ASN A 3 104.36 62.84 -39.43
N SER A 4 103.62 63.98 -39.44
CA SER A 4 102.76 64.32 -38.34
C SER A 4 101.24 63.96 -38.55
N GLN A 5 100.83 63.70 -39.82
CA GLN A 5 99.44 63.36 -40.07
C GLN A 5 99.11 61.83 -39.83
N SER A 6 100.13 60.93 -40.10
CA SER A 6 99.89 59.51 -39.88
C SER A 6 99.82 59.09 -38.41
N THR A 7 100.45 59.85 -37.51
CA THR A 7 100.48 59.55 -36.08
C THR A 7 99.13 59.99 -35.38
N GLN A 8 98.54 61.12 -35.86
CA GLN A 8 97.26 61.58 -35.34
C GLN A 8 96.10 60.64 -35.77
N GLU A 9 96.05 60.17 -36.99
CA GLU A 9 95.03 59.16 -37.43
C GLU A 9 95.12 57.85 -36.67
N SER A 10 96.30 57.39 -36.33
CA SER A 10 96.50 56.15 -35.55
C SER A 10 96.09 56.35 -34.07
N GLU A 11 96.33 57.51 -33.48
CA GLU A 11 95.86 57.78 -32.12
C GLU A 11 94.34 58.00 -32.05
N GLU A 12 93.67 58.59 -33.06
CA GLU A 12 92.23 58.67 -33.14
C GLU A 12 91.57 57.32 -33.35
N LYS A 13 92.12 56.48 -34.21
CA LYS A 13 91.64 55.10 -34.36
C LYS A 13 91.82 54.24 -33.12
N MET A 14 92.89 54.45 -32.34
CA MET A 14 93.09 53.78 -31.06
C MET A 14 92.13 54.32 -29.96
N LYS A 15 91.87 55.64 -29.94
CA LYS A 15 90.90 56.26 -29.02
C LYS A 15 89.44 55.82 -29.35
N LEU A 16 89.05 55.70 -30.64
CA LEU A 16 87.79 55.20 -31.10
C LEU A 16 87.62 53.70 -30.74
N LYS A 17 88.63 52.85 -30.94
CA LYS A 17 88.63 51.46 -30.49
C LYS A 17 88.53 51.33 -28.97
N GLY A 18 89.22 52.26 -28.20
CA GLY A 18 89.13 52.29 -26.72
C GLY A 18 87.74 52.73 -26.21
N TYR A 19 87.11 53.66 -26.91
CA TYR A 19 85.79 54.20 -26.57
C TYR A 19 84.72 53.17 -26.84
N ASP A 20 84.83 52.42 -27.91
CA ASP A 20 83.87 51.33 -28.21
C ASP A 20 84.01 50.13 -27.23
N LYS A 21 85.21 49.80 -26.81
CA LYS A 21 85.46 48.75 -25.81
C LYS A 21 84.91 49.13 -24.40
N ARG A 22 84.99 50.42 -23.99
CA ARG A 22 84.42 50.86 -22.74
C ARG A 22 82.88 50.97 -22.75
N LYS A 23 82.30 51.34 -23.88
CA LYS A 23 80.85 51.30 -24.08
C LYS A 23 80.33 49.88 -24.05
N LEU A 24 81.05 48.96 -24.69
CA LEU A 24 80.69 47.53 -24.70
C LEU A 24 80.77 46.90 -23.31
N GLN A 25 81.81 47.28 -22.54
CA GLN A 25 81.93 46.78 -21.16
C GLN A 25 80.84 47.36 -20.23
N LYS A 26 80.45 48.66 -20.39
CA LYS A 26 79.34 49.26 -19.66
C LYS A 26 78.00 48.56 -20.02
N PHE A 27 77.77 48.27 -21.31
CA PHE A 27 76.56 47.60 -21.77
C PHE A 27 76.49 46.20 -21.19
N ASN A 28 77.57 45.41 -21.26
CA ASN A 28 77.62 44.09 -20.68
C ASN A 28 77.37 44.12 -19.16
N LYS A 29 77.92 45.05 -18.40
CA LYS A 29 77.63 45.21 -16.97
C LYS A 29 76.17 45.54 -16.67
N ILE A 30 75.52 46.31 -17.53
CA ILE A 30 74.10 46.66 -17.36
C ILE A 30 73.24 45.39 -17.72
N LEU A 31 73.62 44.71 -18.79
CA LEU A 31 72.94 43.44 -19.18
C LEU A 31 73.05 42.40 -18.07
N ASP A 32 74.24 42.26 -17.47
CA ASP A 32 74.47 41.34 -16.35
C ASP A 32 73.60 41.66 -15.15
N ARG A 33 73.47 42.95 -14.80
CA ARG A 33 72.60 43.38 -13.71
C ARG A 33 71.12 43.15 -13.98
N ILE A 34 70.66 43.35 -15.20
CA ILE A 34 69.30 43.13 -15.58
C ILE A 34 68.99 41.62 -15.54
N LEU A 35 69.83 40.81 -16.17
CA LEU A 35 69.66 39.37 -16.19
C LEU A 35 69.71 38.76 -14.80
N SER A 36 70.61 39.21 -13.92
CA SER A 36 70.69 38.69 -12.54
C SER A 36 69.53 39.11 -11.63
N SER A 37 68.82 40.19 -11.97
CA SER A 37 67.66 40.65 -11.19
C SER A 37 66.36 39.88 -11.53
N LEU A 38 66.31 39.14 -12.61
CA LEU A 38 65.14 38.40 -13.06
C LEU A 38 65.10 37.01 -12.44
N ARG A 39 63.92 36.67 -11.88
CA ARG A 39 63.72 35.39 -11.22
C ARG A 39 63.42 34.23 -12.20
N GLU A 40 62.98 34.59 -13.39
CA GLU A 40 62.72 33.59 -14.45
C GLU A 40 64.03 33.16 -15.13
N PRO A 41 64.25 31.88 -15.42
CA PRO A 41 65.34 31.40 -16.23
C PRO A 41 65.35 32.05 -17.61
N LEU A 42 66.47 32.69 -17.94
CA LEU A 42 66.65 33.39 -19.20
C LEU A 42 67.94 32.97 -19.87
N VAL A 43 67.87 32.76 -21.19
CA VAL A 43 69.02 32.44 -22.04
C VAL A 43 69.05 33.41 -23.20
N VAL A 44 70.21 33.94 -23.47
CA VAL A 44 70.53 34.77 -24.66
C VAL A 44 71.29 33.90 -25.65
N LEU A 45 70.76 33.72 -26.87
CA LEU A 45 71.38 32.95 -27.94
C LEU A 45 71.86 33.88 -29.06
N ASN A 46 72.85 33.46 -29.80
CA ASN A 46 73.22 34.10 -31.05
C ASN A 46 72.38 33.57 -32.26
N ALA A 47 72.66 34.06 -33.46
CA ALA A 47 71.93 33.64 -34.65
C ALA A 47 72.08 32.12 -34.98
N ASP A 48 73.14 31.50 -34.51
CA ASP A 48 73.42 30.08 -34.68
C ASP A 48 72.93 29.24 -33.53
N LEU A 49 72.02 29.82 -32.70
CA LEU A 49 71.38 29.20 -31.51
C LEU A 49 72.43 28.74 -30.46
N ARG A 50 73.61 29.37 -30.42
CA ARG A 50 74.59 29.13 -29.34
C ARG A 50 74.34 30.05 -28.20
N VAL A 51 74.47 29.56 -26.98
CA VAL A 51 74.27 30.32 -25.75
C VAL A 51 75.36 31.38 -25.63
N ILE A 52 75.02 32.64 -25.65
CA ILE A 52 75.91 33.76 -25.34
C ILE A 52 76.02 33.92 -23.83
N LYS A 53 74.88 33.86 -23.15
CA LYS A 53 74.75 34.01 -21.71
C LYS A 53 73.44 33.50 -21.20
N ALA A 54 73.44 32.97 -19.98
CA ALA A 54 72.22 32.70 -19.23
C ALA A 54 72.24 33.45 -17.90
N ASN A 55 71.08 33.58 -17.25
CA ASN A 55 71.01 34.19 -15.92
C ASN A 55 71.20 33.15 -14.82
N GLU A 56 71.44 33.60 -13.60
CA GLU A 56 71.65 32.75 -12.43
C GLU A 56 70.44 31.84 -12.16
N SER A 57 69.22 32.30 -12.44
CA SER A 57 68.02 31.52 -12.32
C SER A 57 68.00 30.31 -13.28
N PHE A 58 68.54 30.45 -14.50
CA PHE A 58 68.66 29.34 -15.44
C PHE A 58 69.63 28.28 -14.91
N TYR A 59 70.83 28.68 -14.50
CA TYR A 59 71.83 27.75 -13.97
C TYR A 59 71.32 26.98 -12.75
N ARG A 60 70.64 27.69 -11.84
CA ARG A 60 70.06 27.07 -10.62
C ARG A 60 68.91 26.13 -10.94
N THR A 61 67.98 26.51 -11.82
CA THR A 61 66.78 25.74 -12.13
C THR A 61 67.11 24.47 -12.87
N PHE A 62 68.04 24.56 -13.84
CA PHE A 62 68.41 23.41 -14.70
C PHE A 62 69.68 22.69 -14.23
N LYS A 63 70.29 23.15 -13.10
CA LYS A 63 71.50 22.56 -12.49
C LYS A 63 72.63 22.37 -13.49
N VAL A 64 72.93 23.40 -14.24
CA VAL A 64 74.03 23.48 -15.24
C VAL A 64 75.01 24.56 -14.84
N ASP A 65 76.32 24.34 -15.19
CA ASP A 65 77.35 25.30 -14.88
C ASP A 65 77.57 26.31 -16.01
N PRO A 66 77.93 27.59 -15.69
CA PRO A 66 78.20 28.62 -16.70
C PRO A 66 79.25 28.21 -17.71
N GLU A 67 80.34 27.56 -17.27
CA GLU A 67 81.45 27.18 -18.09
C GLU A 67 81.10 26.11 -19.14
N GLU A 68 80.15 25.24 -18.84
CA GLU A 68 79.60 24.19 -19.71
C GLU A 68 78.45 24.65 -20.58
N THR A 69 77.92 25.85 -20.31
CA THR A 69 76.69 26.35 -20.96
C THR A 69 77.03 27.42 -22.01
N GLU A 70 77.95 28.37 -21.70
CA GLU A 70 78.24 29.49 -22.59
C GLU A 70 79.05 29.02 -23.82
N GLY A 71 78.69 29.45 -25.00
CA GLY A 71 79.26 29.06 -26.28
C GLY A 71 78.74 27.76 -26.88
N VAL A 72 77.98 26.98 -26.12
CA VAL A 72 77.42 25.68 -26.55
C VAL A 72 76.11 25.90 -27.31
N LEU A 73 75.84 25.02 -28.30
CA LEU A 73 74.52 25.03 -28.98
C LEU A 73 73.43 24.65 -27.99
N ILE A 74 72.31 25.37 -28.01
CA ILE A 74 71.20 25.18 -27.01
C ILE A 74 70.77 23.70 -26.94
N TYR A 75 70.75 22.99 -28.06
CA TYR A 75 70.35 21.57 -28.14
C TYR A 75 71.39 20.61 -27.55
N ASP A 76 72.61 21.01 -27.44
CA ASP A 76 73.72 20.17 -26.91
C ASP A 76 73.88 20.34 -25.39
N LEU A 77 73.12 21.26 -24.78
CA LEU A 77 73.15 21.49 -23.34
C LEU A 77 72.74 20.25 -22.55
N GLY A 78 73.49 19.98 -21.46
CA GLY A 78 73.16 18.91 -20.51
C GLY A 78 73.08 17.52 -21.15
N ASN A 79 74.11 17.14 -21.95
CA ASN A 79 74.11 15.87 -22.71
C ASN A 79 72.92 15.71 -23.67
N ARG A 80 72.56 16.79 -24.39
CA ARG A 80 71.44 16.85 -25.34
C ARG A 80 70.05 16.75 -24.74
N GLN A 81 69.92 17.01 -23.45
CA GLN A 81 68.60 17.05 -22.82
C GLN A 81 67.72 18.20 -23.34
N TRP A 82 68.33 19.21 -23.96
CA TRP A 82 67.63 20.32 -24.60
C TRP A 82 67.35 20.09 -26.09
N ASP A 83 67.70 18.92 -26.63
CA ASP A 83 67.34 18.51 -27.97
C ASP A 83 65.85 18.04 -28.03
N ILE A 84 64.97 18.99 -27.76
CA ILE A 84 63.54 18.78 -27.69
C ILE A 84 62.92 19.13 -29.05
N PRO A 85 62.24 18.18 -29.75
CA PRO A 85 61.69 18.46 -31.08
C PRO A 85 60.83 19.72 -31.16
N LYS A 86 60.03 19.96 -30.16
CA LYS A 86 59.15 21.14 -30.07
C LYS A 86 59.96 22.44 -29.85
N LEU A 87 61.06 22.40 -29.15
CA LEU A 87 61.97 23.56 -29.00
C LEU A 87 62.69 23.87 -30.32
N ARG A 88 63.08 22.83 -31.09
CA ARG A 88 63.63 23.03 -32.43
C ARG A 88 62.60 23.73 -33.34
N GLU A 89 61.40 23.20 -33.46
CA GLU A 89 60.32 23.84 -34.21
C GLU A 89 60.11 25.31 -33.83
N LEU A 90 60.12 25.60 -32.54
CA LEU A 90 59.97 26.96 -32.04
C LEU A 90 61.10 27.91 -32.44
N LEU A 91 62.35 27.46 -32.34
CA LEU A 91 63.53 28.30 -32.57
C LEU A 91 63.94 28.35 -34.05
N GLU A 92 63.80 27.22 -34.81
CA GLU A 92 64.25 27.12 -36.20
C GLU A 92 63.13 27.49 -37.21
N ASP A 93 61.86 27.17 -36.91
CA ASP A 93 60.77 27.39 -37.85
C ASP A 93 59.91 28.63 -37.48
N ILE A 94 59.45 28.71 -36.24
CA ILE A 94 58.46 29.74 -35.82
C ILE A 94 59.14 31.07 -35.57
N LEU A 95 60.23 31.12 -34.82
CA LEU A 95 60.90 32.38 -34.45
C LEU A 95 61.48 33.11 -35.67
N PRO A 96 62.04 32.47 -36.72
CA PRO A 96 62.48 33.14 -37.94
C PRO A 96 61.33 33.84 -38.68
N GLN A 97 60.14 33.27 -38.66
CA GLN A 97 58.94 33.81 -39.35
C GLN A 97 58.24 34.93 -38.56
N LYS A 98 58.21 34.78 -37.21
CA LYS A 98 57.44 35.66 -36.31
C LYS A 98 58.38 36.35 -35.32
N SER A 99 59.24 37.12 -35.51
CA SER A 99 60.12 37.87 -34.59
C SER A 99 60.02 37.58 -33.06
N SER A 100 58.92 36.93 -32.58
CA SER A 100 58.69 36.47 -31.21
C SER A 100 57.64 35.40 -31.15
N PHE A 101 57.67 34.54 -30.11
CA PHE A 101 56.60 33.70 -29.68
C PHE A 101 56.42 33.79 -28.15
N SER A 102 55.19 33.52 -27.65
CA SER A 102 54.85 33.60 -26.23
C SER A 102 53.97 32.40 -25.85
N ASP A 103 54.07 32.03 -24.57
CA ASP A 103 53.21 31.03 -23.92
C ASP A 103 53.20 29.64 -24.53
N PHE A 104 54.34 29.25 -25.13
CA PHE A 104 54.47 27.91 -25.68
C PHE A 104 54.84 26.89 -24.60
N GLU A 105 53.99 25.91 -24.36
CA GLU A 105 54.22 24.88 -23.35
C GLU A 105 54.97 23.68 -23.98
N VAL A 106 56.04 23.30 -23.33
CA VAL A 106 56.86 22.15 -23.69
C VAL A 106 57.01 21.25 -22.48
N GLU A 107 56.56 20.02 -22.60
CA GLU A 107 56.75 19.01 -21.58
C GLU A 107 57.97 18.16 -21.95
N HIS A 108 58.93 18.05 -21.03
CA HIS A 108 60.15 17.26 -21.23
C HIS A 108 60.64 16.63 -19.92
N LYS A 109 61.21 15.45 -20.01
CA LYS A 109 61.80 14.74 -18.88
C LYS A 109 63.33 14.88 -18.90
N PHE A 110 63.85 15.72 -18.02
CA PHE A 110 65.29 15.87 -17.82
C PHE A 110 65.84 14.77 -16.91
N ASP A 111 67.05 14.28 -17.20
CA ASP A 111 67.69 13.24 -16.40
C ASP A 111 68.02 13.67 -14.98
N THR A 112 68.38 14.98 -14.79
CA THR A 112 68.85 15.54 -13.52
C THR A 112 67.75 16.13 -12.66
N ILE A 113 66.69 16.67 -13.27
CA ILE A 113 65.64 17.42 -12.58
C ILE A 113 64.22 16.81 -12.75
N GLY A 114 64.13 15.66 -13.48
CA GLY A 114 62.88 14.97 -13.71
C GLY A 114 61.96 15.58 -14.77
N PRO A 115 60.68 15.18 -14.82
CA PRO A 115 59.72 15.74 -15.76
C PRO A 115 59.41 17.20 -15.42
N LYS A 116 59.45 18.06 -16.44
CA LYS A 116 59.15 19.48 -16.35
C LYS A 116 58.19 19.90 -17.43
N ILE A 117 57.26 20.74 -17.09
CA ILE A 117 56.40 21.50 -18.00
C ILE A 117 56.95 22.93 -18.00
N MET A 118 57.47 23.34 -19.14
CA MET A 118 58.10 24.64 -19.30
C MET A 118 57.25 25.49 -20.21
N ARG A 119 57.05 26.73 -19.83
CA ARG A 119 56.46 27.77 -20.68
C ARG A 119 57.57 28.60 -21.28
N LEU A 120 57.67 28.57 -22.61
CA LEU A 120 58.72 29.20 -23.37
C LEU A 120 58.23 30.48 -24.01
N ASN A 121 58.99 31.55 -23.82
CA ASN A 121 58.80 32.85 -24.47
C ASN A 121 60.08 33.25 -25.13
N ALA A 122 60.10 33.51 -26.45
CA ALA A 122 61.28 33.97 -27.12
C ALA A 122 61.03 35.21 -27.96
N ARG A 123 62.04 36.05 -28.02
CA ARG A 123 62.03 37.26 -28.83
C ARG A 123 63.39 37.51 -29.50
N ARG A 124 63.35 37.83 -30.79
CA ARG A 124 64.52 38.28 -31.54
C ARG A 124 64.78 39.74 -31.27
N ILE A 125 66.04 40.10 -30.92
CA ILE A 125 66.52 41.43 -30.69
C ILE A 125 67.52 41.79 -31.81
N PHE A 126 67.17 42.79 -32.61
CA PHE A 126 68.03 43.25 -33.70
C PHE A 126 68.98 44.35 -33.19
N ARG A 127 70.28 44.27 -33.55
CA ARG A 127 71.24 45.34 -33.34
C ARG A 127 71.48 46.04 -34.69
N GLU A 128 71.74 47.37 -34.67
CA GLU A 128 71.88 48.26 -35.86
C GLU A 128 72.85 47.77 -36.95
N SER A 129 73.73 46.82 -36.71
CA SER A 129 74.52 46.16 -37.74
C SER A 129 73.95 44.80 -38.05
N LYS A 130 73.55 44.56 -39.31
CA LYS A 130 72.92 43.31 -39.87
C LYS A 130 73.57 41.97 -39.54
N GLN A 131 74.65 41.91 -38.75
CA GLN A 131 75.38 40.68 -38.46
C GLN A 131 75.33 40.15 -37.04
N LYS A 132 74.60 40.78 -36.12
CA LYS A 132 74.45 40.26 -34.71
C LYS A 132 73.02 40.24 -34.27
N GLN A 133 72.28 39.25 -34.64
CA GLN A 133 70.97 38.92 -34.16
C GLN A 133 71.11 38.20 -32.81
N LEU A 134 70.35 38.62 -31.78
CA LEU A 134 70.26 37.93 -30.50
C LEU A 134 68.83 37.40 -30.33
N ILE A 135 68.71 36.26 -29.68
CA ILE A 135 67.46 35.68 -29.28
C ILE A 135 67.43 35.62 -27.76
N LEU A 136 66.43 36.24 -27.17
CA LEU A 136 66.15 36.13 -25.75
C LEU A 136 65.09 35.06 -25.57
N LEU A 137 65.42 33.98 -24.82
CA LEU A 137 64.54 32.88 -24.49
C LEU A 137 64.29 32.90 -22.96
N ALA A 138 63.04 33.12 -22.55
CA ALA A 138 62.60 33.00 -21.19
C ALA A 138 61.90 31.64 -21.00
N ILE A 139 62.19 31.00 -19.87
CA ILE A 139 61.74 29.64 -19.58
C ILE A 139 61.11 29.65 -18.17
N GLU A 140 59.80 29.57 -18.10
CA GLU A 140 59.05 29.46 -16.85
C GLU A 140 58.79 28.00 -16.54
N ASP A 141 59.16 27.50 -15.36
CA ASP A 141 58.79 26.19 -14.87
C ASP A 141 57.36 26.26 -14.30
N VAL A 142 56.40 25.70 -15.03
CA VAL A 142 54.96 25.68 -14.66
C VAL A 142 54.51 24.31 -14.20
N THR A 143 55.43 23.39 -13.92
CA THR A 143 55.16 21.97 -13.62
C THR A 143 54.16 21.79 -12.49
N GLU A 144 54.41 22.40 -11.33
CA GLU A 144 53.52 22.30 -10.18
C GLU A 144 52.13 22.89 -10.48
N ARG A 145 52.11 24.06 -11.13
CA ARG A 145 50.88 24.79 -11.44
C ARG A 145 50.00 23.98 -12.39
N GLU A 146 50.57 23.42 -13.46
CA GLU A 146 49.81 22.62 -14.41
C GLU A 146 49.40 21.26 -13.85
N TYR A 147 50.23 20.65 -12.99
CA TYR A 147 49.84 19.42 -12.28
C TYR A 147 48.64 19.67 -11.34
N TYR A 148 48.68 20.71 -10.52
CA TYR A 148 47.58 21.04 -9.65
C TYR A 148 46.31 21.43 -10.43
N LYS A 149 46.45 22.13 -11.53
CA LYS A 149 45.32 22.50 -12.39
C LYS A 149 44.66 21.27 -12.98
N ARG A 150 45.40 20.37 -13.60
CA ARG A 150 44.84 19.11 -14.14
C ARG A 150 44.21 18.26 -13.07
N HIS A 151 44.83 18.12 -11.92
CA HIS A 151 44.27 17.38 -10.79
C HIS A 151 42.96 18.00 -10.24
N LEU A 152 42.88 19.33 -10.18
CA LEU A 152 41.67 20.05 -9.79
C LEU A 152 40.56 19.84 -10.85
N GLU A 153 40.89 19.92 -12.12
CA GLU A 153 39.91 19.72 -13.20
C GLU A 153 39.34 18.30 -13.14
N ASP A 154 40.17 17.27 -12.98
CA ASP A 154 39.75 15.87 -12.82
C ASP A 154 38.84 15.69 -11.57
N LEU A 155 39.22 16.31 -10.45
CA LEU A 155 38.45 16.25 -9.20
C LEU A 155 37.08 16.93 -9.35
N VAL A 156 37.05 18.09 -10.00
CA VAL A 156 35.81 18.83 -10.27
C VAL A 156 34.88 18.01 -11.18
N GLU A 157 35.45 17.44 -12.26
CA GLU A 157 34.65 16.61 -13.18
C GLU A 157 34.04 15.39 -12.47
N LYS A 158 34.87 14.67 -11.69
CA LYS A 158 34.41 13.53 -10.89
C LYS A 158 33.31 13.93 -9.91
N ARG A 159 33.53 15.01 -9.13
CA ARG A 159 32.55 15.47 -8.16
C ARG A 159 31.27 15.97 -8.81
N THR A 160 31.37 16.65 -9.94
CA THR A 160 30.19 17.12 -10.68
C THR A 160 29.36 15.94 -11.20
N SER A 161 30.02 14.90 -11.68
CA SER A 161 29.36 13.67 -12.11
C SER A 161 28.65 12.95 -10.94
N GLU A 162 29.33 12.79 -9.80
CA GLU A 162 28.75 12.19 -8.58
C GLU A 162 27.51 12.97 -8.10
N ILE A 163 27.62 14.31 -8.04
CA ILE A 163 26.49 15.18 -7.62
C ILE A 163 25.33 15.07 -8.59
N ARG A 164 25.58 14.99 -9.91
CA ARG A 164 24.51 14.87 -10.90
C ARG A 164 23.74 13.55 -10.72
N ILE A 165 24.46 12.45 -10.55
CA ILE A 165 23.83 11.13 -10.32
C ILE A 165 22.99 11.14 -9.03
N ALA A 166 23.59 11.60 -7.93
CA ALA A 166 22.89 11.68 -6.63
C ALA A 166 21.65 12.58 -6.70
N ARG A 167 21.72 13.68 -7.46
CA ARG A 167 20.58 14.58 -7.65
C ARG A 167 19.45 13.93 -8.45
N GLU A 168 19.79 13.20 -9.52
CA GLU A 168 18.81 12.48 -10.33
C GLU A 168 18.10 11.37 -9.52
N GLU A 169 18.86 10.65 -8.68
CA GLU A 169 18.29 9.63 -7.78
C GLU A 169 17.38 10.25 -6.70
N ALA A 170 17.82 11.37 -6.09
CA ALA A 170 17.03 12.09 -5.10
C ALA A 170 15.73 12.65 -5.70
N GLU A 171 15.78 13.18 -6.92
CA GLU A 171 14.60 13.69 -7.63
C GLU A 171 13.59 12.56 -7.94
N LYS A 172 14.07 11.41 -8.40
CA LYS A 172 13.24 10.20 -8.59
C LYS A 172 12.62 9.72 -7.28
N GLY A 173 13.42 9.65 -6.22
CA GLY A 173 12.94 9.27 -4.88
C GLY A 173 11.86 10.22 -4.35
N LYS A 174 12.05 11.53 -4.53
CA LYS A 174 11.08 12.56 -4.17
C LYS A 174 9.77 12.39 -4.93
N GLN A 175 9.84 12.20 -6.26
CA GLN A 175 8.67 12.01 -7.10
C GLN A 175 7.87 10.75 -6.71
N MET A 176 8.57 9.63 -6.40
CA MET A 176 7.92 8.42 -5.92
C MET A 176 7.22 8.63 -4.57
N ALA A 177 7.86 9.35 -3.65
CA ALA A 177 7.28 9.67 -2.34
C ALA A 177 6.06 10.59 -2.45
N GLU A 178 6.10 11.60 -3.32
CA GLU A 178 4.96 12.49 -3.58
C GLU A 178 3.77 11.73 -4.17
N ASN A 179 4.01 10.84 -5.13
CA ASN A 179 2.96 10.00 -5.72
C ASN A 179 2.34 9.04 -4.68
N ALA A 180 3.18 8.40 -3.85
CA ALA A 180 2.70 7.51 -2.78
C ALA A 180 1.88 8.28 -1.73
N LEU A 181 2.29 9.49 -1.35
CA LEU A 181 1.53 10.37 -0.45
C LEU A 181 0.16 10.73 -1.01
N LEU A 182 0.10 11.01 -2.32
CA LEU A 182 -1.15 11.37 -3.00
C LEU A 182 -2.11 10.19 -3.05
N GLU A 183 -1.59 8.98 -3.27
CA GLU A 183 -2.37 7.74 -3.26
C GLU A 183 -2.88 7.40 -1.85
N ILE A 184 -2.03 7.51 -0.83
CA ILE A 184 -2.40 7.32 0.57
C ILE A 184 -3.50 8.31 0.97
N LYS A 185 -3.37 9.58 0.60
CA LYS A 185 -4.38 10.60 0.90
C LYS A 185 -5.72 10.27 0.27
N LYS A 186 -5.72 9.85 -1.01
CA LYS A 186 -6.93 9.45 -1.73
C LYS A 186 -7.61 8.23 -1.10
N LEU A 187 -6.82 7.22 -0.72
CA LEU A 187 -7.33 6.03 -0.04
C LEU A 187 -7.87 6.36 1.36
N THR A 188 -7.21 7.27 2.09
CA THR A 188 -7.67 7.71 3.42
C THR A 188 -9.00 8.46 3.32
N GLU A 189 -9.14 9.36 2.34
CA GLU A 189 -10.40 10.09 2.09
C GLU A 189 -11.54 9.12 1.69
N GLN A 190 -11.26 8.10 0.88
CA GLN A 190 -12.25 7.06 0.55
C GLN A 190 -12.66 6.26 1.77
N LEU A 191 -11.70 5.81 2.58
CA LEU A 191 -11.98 5.07 3.82
C LEU A 191 -12.76 5.91 4.85
N GLU A 192 -12.46 7.19 4.98
CA GLU A 192 -13.20 8.10 5.86
C GLU A 192 -14.63 8.32 5.37
N PHE A 193 -14.83 8.45 4.05
CA PHE A 193 -16.16 8.56 3.46
C PHE A 193 -16.96 7.26 3.65
N GLU A 194 -16.39 6.10 3.35
CA GLU A 194 -17.02 4.79 3.56
C GLU A 194 -17.33 4.56 5.05
N ARG A 195 -16.39 4.91 5.94
CA ARG A 195 -16.59 4.82 7.38
C ARG A 195 -17.71 5.74 7.85
N GLY A 196 -17.76 6.97 7.34
CA GLY A 196 -18.83 7.94 7.65
C GLY A 196 -20.21 7.44 7.20
N TYR A 197 -20.28 6.94 5.96
CA TYR A 197 -21.50 6.35 5.40
C TYR A 197 -21.97 5.13 6.21
N LEU A 198 -21.06 4.19 6.50
CA LEU A 198 -21.37 3.02 7.32
C LEU A 198 -21.75 3.38 8.77
N GLN A 199 -21.13 4.43 9.33
CA GLN A 199 -21.51 4.91 10.67
C GLN A 199 -22.88 5.58 10.70
N GLU A 200 -23.27 6.29 9.65
CA GLU A 200 -24.63 6.85 9.54
C GLU A 200 -25.67 5.73 9.33
N GLU A 201 -25.38 4.76 8.49
CA GLU A 201 -26.23 3.58 8.27
C GLU A 201 -26.38 2.77 9.58
N ILE A 202 -25.29 2.55 10.32
CA ILE A 202 -25.29 1.91 11.65
C ILE A 202 -26.05 2.75 12.68
N LYS A 203 -25.93 4.09 12.68
CA LYS A 203 -26.68 4.96 13.60
C LYS A 203 -28.17 4.91 13.34
N LEU A 204 -28.59 4.83 12.09
CA LEU A 204 -29.99 4.66 11.72
C LEU A 204 -30.55 3.28 12.14
N GLU A 205 -29.70 2.25 12.21
CA GLU A 205 -30.08 0.89 12.60
C GLU A 205 -29.89 0.59 14.10
N CYS A 206 -29.04 1.34 14.81
CA CYS A 206 -28.62 1.04 16.19
C CYS A 206 -29.49 1.69 17.31
N ASN A 207 -30.61 2.32 16.97
CA ASN A 207 -31.44 2.89 18.01
C ASN A 207 -32.21 1.77 18.74
N TYR A 208 -32.08 1.74 20.08
CA TYR A 208 -32.93 1.00 21.02
C TYR A 208 -34.44 1.21 20.74
N GLU A 209 -34.76 2.35 20.11
CA GLU A 209 -36.09 2.73 19.61
C GLU A 209 -36.63 1.81 18.51
N ASN A 210 -35.79 0.97 17.89
CA ASN A 210 -36.19 0.01 16.86
C ASN A 210 -36.73 -1.32 17.45
N ILE A 211 -36.61 -1.54 18.76
CA ILE A 211 -37.22 -2.72 19.40
C ILE A 211 -38.66 -2.34 19.81
N ILE A 212 -39.61 -2.73 18.97
CA ILE A 212 -41.01 -2.36 19.08
C ILE A 212 -41.80 -3.46 19.78
N GLY A 213 -42.50 -3.07 20.80
CA GLY A 213 -43.39 -3.91 21.56
C GLY A 213 -43.51 -3.49 23.01
N GLN A 214 -44.56 -3.97 23.66
CA GLN A 214 -44.91 -3.69 25.07
C GLN A 214 -45.36 -4.94 25.82
N SER A 215 -45.32 -6.10 25.17
CA SER A 215 -45.63 -7.40 25.78
C SER A 215 -44.73 -7.71 26.97
N ASP A 216 -45.24 -8.40 27.98
CA ASP A 216 -44.48 -8.73 29.18
C ASP A 216 -43.26 -9.63 28.87
N GLY A 217 -43.36 -10.52 27.88
CA GLY A 217 -42.26 -11.33 27.42
C GLY A 217 -41.12 -10.50 26.85
N LEU A 218 -41.40 -9.45 26.06
CA LEU A 218 -40.39 -8.56 25.51
C LEU A 218 -39.81 -7.65 26.61
N LYS A 219 -40.61 -7.11 27.51
CA LYS A 219 -40.15 -6.32 28.67
C LYS A 219 -39.16 -7.12 29.52
N TYR A 220 -39.44 -8.38 29.77
CA TYR A 220 -38.52 -9.25 30.50
C TYR A 220 -37.18 -9.48 29.76
N VAL A 221 -37.21 -9.62 28.46
CA VAL A 221 -35.99 -9.68 27.63
C VAL A 221 -35.20 -8.38 27.76
N LEU A 222 -35.86 -7.22 27.63
CA LEU A 222 -35.20 -5.91 27.74
C LEU A 222 -34.62 -5.68 29.15
N TYR A 223 -35.33 -6.08 30.21
CA TYR A 223 -34.81 -6.05 31.57
C TYR A 223 -33.50 -6.88 31.70
N LYS A 224 -33.46 -8.10 31.15
CA LYS A 224 -32.24 -8.91 31.13
C LYS A 224 -31.11 -8.25 30.34
N VAL A 225 -31.43 -7.60 29.22
CA VAL A 225 -30.44 -6.85 28.42
C VAL A 225 -29.82 -5.72 29.25
N GLU A 226 -30.62 -4.91 29.93
CA GLU A 226 -30.14 -3.83 30.80
C GLU A 226 -29.26 -4.37 31.94
N GLN A 227 -29.66 -5.48 32.55
CA GLN A 227 -28.94 -6.09 33.67
C GLN A 227 -27.52 -6.54 33.32
N ILE A 228 -27.33 -7.11 32.09
CA ILE A 228 -26.04 -7.71 31.69
C ILE A 228 -25.20 -6.80 30.76
N ALA A 229 -25.77 -5.70 30.27
CA ALA A 229 -25.13 -4.88 29.26
C ALA A 229 -23.75 -4.33 29.69
N SER A 230 -23.61 -3.95 30.97
CA SER A 230 -22.38 -3.39 31.54
C SER A 230 -21.29 -4.43 31.83
N SER A 231 -21.62 -5.73 31.80
CA SER A 231 -20.69 -6.83 32.03
C SER A 231 -20.05 -7.31 30.74
N ASP A 232 -18.81 -7.84 30.82
CA ASP A 232 -18.13 -8.55 29.74
C ASP A 232 -18.56 -10.03 29.62
N THR A 233 -19.53 -10.46 30.41
CA THR A 233 -20.06 -11.83 30.40
C THR A 233 -20.61 -12.20 29.01
N ILE A 234 -20.38 -13.43 28.61
CA ILE A 234 -20.91 -14.01 27.38
C ILE A 234 -22.44 -14.08 27.48
N VAL A 235 -23.11 -13.64 26.42
CA VAL A 235 -24.58 -13.70 26.33
C VAL A 235 -24.97 -14.62 25.19
N LEU A 236 -25.85 -15.58 25.48
CA LEU A 236 -26.44 -16.48 24.48
C LEU A 236 -27.89 -16.06 24.22
N VAL A 237 -28.14 -15.55 23.00
CA VAL A 237 -29.48 -15.11 22.56
C VAL A 237 -30.16 -16.25 21.82
N LEU A 238 -31.21 -16.77 22.41
CA LEU A 238 -32.00 -17.88 21.90
C LEU A 238 -33.35 -17.40 21.33
N GLY A 239 -33.78 -18.00 20.24
CA GLY A 239 -35.10 -17.70 19.67
C GLY A 239 -35.22 -18.15 18.22
N GLU A 240 -36.45 -18.31 17.77
CA GLU A 240 -36.75 -18.72 16.40
C GLU A 240 -36.19 -17.74 15.36
N THR A 241 -36.04 -18.19 14.14
CA THR A 241 -35.62 -17.33 13.02
C THR A 241 -36.58 -16.16 12.84
N GLY A 242 -36.05 -14.95 12.69
CA GLY A 242 -36.87 -13.75 12.48
C GLY A 242 -37.49 -13.12 13.74
N THR A 243 -37.14 -13.56 14.96
CA THR A 243 -37.61 -12.98 16.23
C THR A 243 -36.96 -11.66 16.60
N GLY A 244 -35.81 -11.29 15.98
CA GLY A 244 -35.07 -10.06 16.26
C GLY A 244 -33.83 -10.25 17.12
N LYS A 245 -33.19 -11.45 17.12
CA LYS A 245 -31.95 -11.76 17.88
C LYS A 245 -30.85 -10.72 17.67
N GLU A 246 -30.66 -10.27 16.42
CA GLU A 246 -29.65 -9.26 16.07
C GLU A 246 -29.95 -7.90 16.73
N LEU A 247 -31.21 -7.49 16.82
CA LEU A 247 -31.59 -6.24 17.50
C LEU A 247 -31.24 -6.28 19.00
N ILE A 248 -31.38 -7.45 19.63
CA ILE A 248 -30.99 -7.63 21.04
C ILE A 248 -29.46 -7.57 21.17
N ALA A 249 -28.68 -8.19 20.24
CA ALA A 249 -27.23 -8.09 20.26
C ALA A 249 -26.76 -6.64 20.09
N ARG A 250 -27.39 -5.88 19.20
CA ARG A 250 -27.13 -4.43 19.02
C ARG A 250 -27.46 -3.63 20.26
N ALA A 251 -28.59 -3.93 20.93
CA ALA A 251 -28.98 -3.28 22.18
C ALA A 251 -27.98 -3.57 23.31
N LEU A 252 -27.56 -4.82 23.47
CA LEU A 252 -26.53 -5.22 24.43
C LEU A 252 -25.21 -4.47 24.21
N HIS A 253 -24.78 -4.36 22.97
CA HIS A 253 -23.59 -3.60 22.63
C HIS A 253 -23.76 -2.10 22.87
N GLY A 254 -24.85 -1.51 22.42
CA GLY A 254 -25.15 -0.08 22.57
C GLY A 254 -25.25 0.41 24.02
N LEU A 255 -25.64 -0.48 24.95
CA LEU A 255 -25.67 -0.22 26.38
C LEU A 255 -24.36 -0.58 27.10
N SER A 256 -23.41 -1.19 26.41
CA SER A 256 -22.14 -1.64 26.99
C SER A 256 -21.11 -0.51 27.10
N PRO A 257 -20.07 -0.68 27.95
CA PRO A 257 -18.91 0.21 27.95
C PRO A 257 -18.16 0.26 26.62
N ARG A 258 -18.34 -0.75 25.75
CA ARG A 258 -17.67 -0.89 24.45
C ARG A 258 -18.43 -0.22 23.27
N LYS A 259 -19.52 0.49 23.54
CA LYS A 259 -20.37 1.17 22.53
C LYS A 259 -19.66 2.20 21.65
N GLY A 260 -18.49 2.67 22.07
CA GLY A 260 -17.67 3.63 21.30
C GLY A 260 -16.96 3.02 20.09
N ARG A 261 -16.95 1.68 19.96
CA ARG A 261 -16.40 0.95 18.84
C ARG A 261 -17.50 0.19 18.10
N PRO A 262 -17.34 -0.14 16.82
CA PRO A 262 -18.38 -0.85 16.08
C PRO A 262 -18.58 -2.27 16.62
N LEU A 263 -19.83 -2.76 16.56
CA LEU A 263 -20.16 -4.16 16.76
C LEU A 263 -19.68 -4.96 15.54
N VAL A 264 -18.80 -5.93 15.76
CA VAL A 264 -18.35 -6.83 14.70
C VAL A 264 -19.32 -8.00 14.61
N LYS A 265 -19.85 -8.29 13.42
CA LYS A 265 -20.78 -9.39 13.17
C LYS A 265 -20.15 -10.47 12.30
N LEU A 266 -20.44 -11.74 12.62
CA LEU A 266 -20.26 -12.90 11.76
C LEU A 266 -21.51 -13.78 11.79
N ASP A 267 -21.99 -14.16 10.62
CA ASP A 267 -23.04 -15.15 10.43
C ASP A 267 -22.40 -16.51 10.11
N CYS A 268 -22.58 -17.48 11.01
CA CYS A 268 -21.99 -18.82 10.89
C CYS A 268 -22.73 -19.73 9.90
N ALA A 269 -23.92 -19.34 9.41
CA ALA A 269 -24.72 -20.15 8.49
C ALA A 269 -24.44 -19.83 7.01
N THR A 270 -23.89 -18.66 6.69
CA THR A 270 -23.82 -18.17 5.30
C THR A 270 -22.60 -18.61 4.53
N LEU A 271 -21.54 -19.08 5.20
CA LEU A 271 -20.25 -19.38 4.56
C LEU A 271 -19.90 -20.87 4.59
N PRO A 272 -19.24 -21.41 3.56
CA PRO A 272 -18.61 -22.72 3.61
C PRO A 272 -17.58 -22.82 4.74
N THR A 273 -17.39 -24.02 5.30
CA THR A 273 -16.51 -24.30 6.46
C THR A 273 -15.13 -23.65 6.36
N ASN A 274 -14.44 -23.81 5.22
CA ASN A 274 -13.10 -23.28 5.03
C ASN A 274 -13.06 -21.74 5.02
N LEU A 275 -14.15 -21.10 4.58
CA LEU A 275 -14.25 -19.65 4.57
C LEU A 275 -14.61 -19.10 5.96
N ILE A 276 -15.47 -19.80 6.72
CA ILE A 276 -15.78 -19.40 8.11
C ILE A 276 -14.51 -19.38 8.96
N GLU A 277 -13.65 -20.40 8.83
CA GLU A 277 -12.39 -20.45 9.57
C GLU A 277 -11.48 -19.26 9.26
N SER A 278 -11.33 -18.96 7.98
CA SER A 278 -10.56 -17.80 7.51
C SER A 278 -11.16 -16.45 7.94
N GLU A 279 -12.50 -16.34 7.93
CA GLU A 279 -13.18 -15.12 8.42
C GLU A 279 -13.06 -14.96 9.93
N LEU A 280 -13.20 -16.03 10.72
CA LEU A 280 -13.07 -15.96 12.17
C LEU A 280 -11.66 -15.65 12.62
N PHE A 281 -10.67 -16.45 12.19
CA PHE A 281 -9.32 -16.46 12.72
C PHE A 281 -8.30 -15.74 11.84
N GLY A 282 -8.65 -15.42 10.59
CA GLY A 282 -7.72 -14.87 9.62
C GLY A 282 -6.76 -15.92 9.04
N HIS A 283 -5.98 -15.53 8.06
CA HIS A 283 -4.96 -16.40 7.47
C HIS A 283 -3.68 -15.64 7.12
N GLU A 284 -2.57 -16.36 7.14
CA GLU A 284 -1.29 -15.88 6.61
C GLU A 284 -1.21 -16.14 5.10
N LYS A 285 -0.36 -15.38 4.42
CA LYS A 285 -0.11 -15.59 2.98
C LYS A 285 0.38 -17.02 2.75
N GLY A 286 -0.28 -17.74 1.84
CA GLY A 286 0.06 -19.13 1.48
C GLY A 286 -0.60 -20.20 2.37
N ALA A 287 -1.49 -19.85 3.27
CA ALA A 287 -2.18 -20.80 4.17
C ALA A 287 -3.02 -21.86 3.40
N PHE A 288 -3.55 -21.50 2.23
CA PHE A 288 -4.28 -22.41 1.33
C PHE A 288 -4.17 -21.92 -0.11
N THR A 289 -4.60 -22.76 -1.07
CA THR A 289 -4.63 -22.42 -2.49
C THR A 289 -5.58 -21.24 -2.73
N GLY A 290 -5.02 -20.05 -2.99
CA GLY A 290 -5.76 -18.78 -3.13
C GLY A 290 -5.47 -17.74 -2.05
N ALA A 291 -4.73 -18.05 -1.00
CA ALA A 291 -4.28 -17.11 0.02
C ALA A 291 -3.11 -16.24 -0.49
N HIS A 292 -3.41 -15.28 -1.39
CA HIS A 292 -2.39 -14.43 -2.01
C HIS A 292 -1.83 -13.35 -1.07
N SER A 293 -2.60 -12.94 -0.06
CA SER A 293 -2.24 -11.94 0.95
C SER A 293 -2.68 -12.40 2.33
N ARG A 294 -2.13 -11.77 3.36
CA ARG A 294 -2.60 -11.95 4.74
C ARG A 294 -4.02 -11.34 4.86
N HIS A 295 -4.90 -12.02 5.61
CA HIS A 295 -6.25 -11.57 5.95
C HIS A 295 -6.41 -11.50 7.47
N LEU A 296 -7.01 -10.39 7.96
CA LEU A 296 -7.32 -10.21 9.38
C LEU A 296 -8.65 -10.87 9.71
N GLY A 297 -8.66 -11.75 10.71
CA GLY A 297 -9.86 -12.42 11.17
C GLY A 297 -10.80 -11.49 11.98
N ARG A 298 -12.08 -11.88 12.08
CA ARG A 298 -13.10 -11.15 12.86
C ARG A 298 -12.70 -11.00 14.33
N PHE A 299 -11.99 -11.96 14.91
CA PHE A 299 -11.48 -11.85 16.26
C PHE A 299 -10.43 -10.74 16.41
N GLU A 300 -9.55 -10.56 15.43
CA GLU A 300 -8.59 -9.45 15.42
C GLU A 300 -9.29 -8.09 15.26
N VAL A 301 -10.27 -8.02 14.36
CA VAL A 301 -11.05 -6.81 14.10
C VAL A 301 -11.89 -6.43 15.34
N ALA A 302 -12.36 -7.44 16.09
CA ALA A 302 -13.18 -7.26 17.29
C ALA A 302 -12.35 -6.99 18.55
N ASP A 303 -11.02 -6.90 18.48
CA ASP A 303 -10.20 -6.64 19.67
C ASP A 303 -10.56 -5.29 20.32
N GLY A 304 -10.89 -5.34 21.61
CA GLY A 304 -11.37 -4.20 22.39
C GLY A 304 -12.84 -3.80 22.14
N THR A 305 -13.62 -4.58 21.36
CA THR A 305 -15.04 -4.36 21.13
C THR A 305 -15.89 -5.63 21.37
N THR A 306 -17.05 -5.72 20.75
CA THR A 306 -17.95 -6.86 20.86
C THR A 306 -18.03 -7.60 19.53
N LEU A 307 -17.90 -8.94 19.57
CA LEU A 307 -18.17 -9.82 18.44
C LEU A 307 -19.55 -10.48 18.61
N PHE A 308 -20.39 -10.34 17.62
CA PHE A 308 -21.68 -11.00 17.52
C PHE A 308 -21.58 -12.19 16.56
N LEU A 309 -21.75 -13.39 17.10
CA LEU A 309 -21.77 -14.67 16.35
C LEU A 309 -23.23 -15.07 16.14
N ASP A 310 -23.75 -14.84 14.94
CA ASP A 310 -25.10 -15.20 14.57
C ASP A 310 -25.15 -16.67 14.12
N GLU A 311 -26.21 -17.38 14.45
CA GLU A 311 -26.45 -18.79 14.16
C GLU A 311 -25.27 -19.69 14.57
N ILE A 312 -24.78 -19.53 15.81
CA ILE A 312 -23.62 -20.27 16.34
C ILE A 312 -23.82 -21.81 16.31
N GLY A 313 -25.08 -22.26 16.36
CA GLY A 313 -25.42 -23.68 16.24
C GLY A 313 -25.11 -24.30 14.87
N GLU A 314 -24.78 -23.48 13.86
CA GLU A 314 -24.35 -23.92 12.53
C GLU A 314 -22.82 -24.03 12.42
N LEU A 315 -22.06 -23.65 13.46
CA LEU A 315 -20.61 -23.70 13.44
C LEU A 315 -20.10 -25.14 13.29
N PRO A 316 -19.27 -25.44 12.26
CA PRO A 316 -18.71 -26.76 12.05
C PRO A 316 -18.00 -27.31 13.29
N LEU A 317 -18.16 -28.62 13.55
CA LEU A 317 -17.62 -29.29 14.75
C LEU A 317 -16.10 -29.12 14.86
N GLU A 318 -15.39 -29.07 13.73
CA GLU A 318 -13.94 -28.90 13.63
C GLU A 318 -13.46 -27.53 14.16
N LEU A 319 -14.30 -26.50 14.09
CA LEU A 319 -13.97 -25.13 14.51
C LEU A 319 -14.34 -24.85 15.96
N GLN A 320 -15.21 -25.66 16.54
CA GLN A 320 -15.67 -25.47 17.91
C GLN A 320 -14.55 -25.52 18.96
N PRO A 321 -13.51 -26.39 18.86
CA PRO A 321 -12.37 -26.37 19.79
C PRO A 321 -11.54 -25.07 19.70
N LYS A 322 -11.41 -24.51 18.48
CA LYS A 322 -10.69 -23.24 18.30
C LYS A 322 -11.46 -22.07 18.91
N LEU A 323 -12.78 -22.07 18.73
CA LEU A 323 -13.65 -21.08 19.36
C LEU A 323 -13.60 -21.19 20.88
N LEU A 324 -13.60 -22.40 21.44
CA LEU A 324 -13.51 -22.63 22.87
C LEU A 324 -12.23 -22.00 23.44
N ARG A 325 -11.07 -22.25 22.81
CA ARG A 325 -9.79 -21.64 23.21
C ARG A 325 -9.85 -20.11 23.23
N VAL A 326 -10.49 -19.49 22.24
CA VAL A 326 -10.67 -18.03 22.25
C VAL A 326 -11.55 -17.56 23.41
N ILE A 327 -12.61 -18.30 23.69
CA ILE A 327 -13.54 -17.96 24.77
C ILE A 327 -12.90 -18.10 26.15
N GLU A 328 -12.01 -19.07 26.35
CA GLU A 328 -11.39 -19.36 27.65
C GLU A 328 -10.14 -18.53 27.89
N ASP A 329 -9.24 -18.54 26.91
CA ASP A 329 -7.89 -17.99 27.06
C ASP A 329 -7.76 -16.59 26.42
N GLY A 330 -8.67 -16.21 25.54
CA GLY A 330 -8.53 -15.02 24.70
C GLY A 330 -7.42 -15.15 23.65
N GLU A 331 -7.07 -16.39 23.28
CA GLU A 331 -5.92 -16.66 22.41
C GLU A 331 -6.31 -17.52 21.20
N PHE A 332 -5.68 -17.23 20.06
CA PHE A 332 -5.85 -18.02 18.84
C PHE A 332 -4.65 -17.88 17.90
N GLU A 333 -4.64 -18.68 16.85
CA GLU A 333 -3.64 -18.65 15.78
C GLU A 333 -4.32 -18.50 14.44
N ARG A 334 -3.71 -17.74 13.51
CA ARG A 334 -4.20 -17.66 12.14
C ARG A 334 -3.97 -18.95 11.38
N LEU A 335 -4.79 -19.20 10.37
CA LEU A 335 -4.56 -20.33 9.46
C LEU A 335 -3.18 -20.19 8.80
N GLY A 336 -2.41 -21.28 8.82
CA GLY A 336 -1.04 -21.30 8.28
C GLY A 336 -0.01 -20.53 9.08
N GLY A 337 -0.38 -19.94 10.22
CA GLY A 337 0.51 -19.25 11.15
C GLY A 337 0.80 -20.08 12.41
N SER A 338 1.93 -19.83 13.04
CA SER A 338 2.33 -20.43 14.34
C SER A 338 2.37 -19.41 15.48
N ARG A 339 2.00 -18.15 15.21
CA ARG A 339 2.02 -17.08 16.19
C ARG A 339 0.68 -17.03 16.92
N THR A 340 0.71 -17.25 18.24
CA THR A 340 -0.44 -17.03 19.12
C THR A 340 -0.72 -15.53 19.26
N LEU A 341 -1.97 -15.15 19.05
CA LEU A 341 -2.50 -13.80 19.20
C LEU A 341 -3.39 -13.74 20.41
N LYS A 342 -3.27 -12.69 21.21
CA LYS A 342 -4.09 -12.45 22.39
C LYS A 342 -5.03 -11.27 22.14
N ILE A 343 -6.31 -11.45 22.48
CA ILE A 343 -7.37 -10.46 22.24
C ILE A 343 -8.26 -10.29 23.47
N ASN A 344 -8.93 -9.16 23.53
CA ASN A 344 -9.94 -8.85 24.55
C ASN A 344 -11.28 -8.53 23.87
N VAL A 345 -12.09 -9.55 23.63
CA VAL A 345 -13.36 -9.44 22.90
C VAL A 345 -14.52 -9.86 23.80
N ARG A 346 -15.58 -9.06 23.86
CA ARG A 346 -16.87 -9.48 24.42
C ARG A 346 -17.63 -10.29 23.38
N ILE A 347 -18.14 -11.47 23.74
CA ILE A 347 -18.87 -12.34 22.82
C ILE A 347 -20.36 -12.32 23.12
N ILE A 348 -21.17 -12.12 22.08
CA ILE A 348 -22.61 -12.34 22.06
C ILE A 348 -22.87 -13.40 20.99
N ALA A 349 -23.45 -14.54 21.37
CA ALA A 349 -23.80 -15.61 20.45
C ALA A 349 -25.32 -15.69 20.28
N ALA A 350 -25.79 -16.02 19.09
CA ALA A 350 -27.22 -16.23 18.83
C ALA A 350 -27.46 -17.52 18.07
N THR A 351 -28.56 -18.18 18.32
CA THR A 351 -28.98 -19.37 17.55
C THR A 351 -30.50 -19.59 17.64
N ASN A 352 -31.04 -20.21 16.60
CA ASN A 352 -32.39 -20.73 16.57
C ASN A 352 -32.46 -22.24 16.90
N ARG A 353 -31.30 -22.92 16.99
CA ARG A 353 -31.21 -24.34 17.32
C ARG A 353 -31.25 -24.58 18.82
N ASN A 354 -31.81 -25.75 19.20
CA ASN A 354 -31.67 -26.25 20.57
C ASN A 354 -30.29 -26.88 20.74
N LEU A 355 -29.35 -26.11 21.32
CA LEU A 355 -27.96 -26.58 21.50
C LEU A 355 -27.84 -27.81 22.37
N GLU A 356 -28.73 -28.03 23.36
CA GLU A 356 -28.74 -29.28 24.16
C GLU A 356 -29.02 -30.50 23.28
N GLU A 357 -29.93 -30.36 22.31
CA GLU A 357 -30.24 -31.42 21.38
C GLU A 357 -29.08 -31.63 20.38
N GLU A 358 -28.46 -30.56 19.91
CA GLU A 358 -27.27 -30.64 19.04
C GLU A 358 -26.09 -31.32 19.76
N VAL A 359 -25.90 -31.10 21.05
CA VAL A 359 -24.91 -31.83 21.89
C VAL A 359 -25.26 -33.31 21.96
N ARG A 360 -26.51 -33.68 22.24
CA ARG A 360 -26.94 -35.09 22.29
C ARG A 360 -26.74 -35.80 20.94
N LEU A 361 -26.87 -35.09 19.85
CA LEU A 361 -26.68 -35.58 18.50
C LEU A 361 -25.21 -35.58 18.04
N GLY A 362 -24.28 -35.13 18.89
CA GLY A 362 -22.85 -35.07 18.59
C GLY A 362 -22.47 -34.02 17.54
N ARG A 363 -23.32 -33.04 17.25
CA ARG A 363 -23.09 -31.93 16.31
C ARG A 363 -22.59 -30.68 16.95
N PHE A 364 -22.69 -30.59 18.27
CA PHE A 364 -22.16 -29.50 19.08
C PHE A 364 -21.42 -30.05 20.30
N ARG A 365 -20.31 -29.45 20.72
CA ARG A 365 -19.53 -29.90 21.86
C ARG A 365 -20.19 -29.43 23.16
N ASP A 366 -20.19 -30.29 24.16
CA ASP A 366 -20.75 -30.01 25.48
C ASP A 366 -19.94 -28.93 26.24
N ASP A 367 -18.59 -28.97 26.14
CA ASP A 367 -17.72 -27.99 26.78
C ASP A 367 -18.00 -26.56 26.23
N LEU A 368 -18.09 -26.40 24.91
CA LEU A 368 -18.43 -25.12 24.30
C LEU A 368 -19.85 -24.65 24.66
N TRP A 369 -20.81 -25.56 24.71
CA TRP A 369 -22.19 -25.22 25.11
C TRP A 369 -22.22 -24.66 26.54
N TYR A 370 -21.57 -25.32 27.54
CA TYR A 370 -21.48 -24.79 28.90
C TYR A 370 -20.83 -23.43 28.98
N ARG A 371 -19.82 -23.18 28.15
CA ARG A 371 -19.10 -21.91 28.14
C ARG A 371 -19.88 -20.76 27.48
N LEU A 372 -20.75 -21.05 26.51
CA LEU A 372 -21.64 -20.09 25.86
C LEU A 372 -22.91 -19.83 26.69
N ASN A 373 -23.42 -20.83 27.40
CA ASN A 373 -24.70 -20.76 28.13
C ASN A 373 -24.55 -20.14 29.53
N VAL A 374 -23.75 -19.08 29.65
CA VAL A 374 -23.55 -18.38 30.96
C VAL A 374 -24.72 -17.47 31.27
N PHE A 375 -25.17 -16.67 30.30
CA PHE A 375 -26.31 -15.78 30.44
C PHE A 375 -27.27 -15.92 29.24
N PRO A 376 -28.25 -16.82 29.32
CA PRO A 376 -29.19 -17.02 28.22
C PRO A 376 -30.32 -15.97 28.25
N ILE A 377 -30.60 -15.42 27.07
CA ILE A 377 -31.76 -14.54 26.80
C ILE A 377 -32.60 -15.18 25.72
N THR A 378 -33.79 -15.61 26.06
CA THR A 378 -34.73 -16.25 25.12
C THR A 378 -35.77 -15.27 24.62
N LEU A 379 -35.81 -15.02 23.31
CA LEU A 379 -36.80 -14.18 22.66
C LEU A 379 -38.09 -14.98 22.43
N PRO A 380 -39.24 -14.48 22.85
CA PRO A 380 -40.52 -15.12 22.56
C PRO A 380 -40.82 -15.02 21.05
N PRO A 381 -41.37 -16.05 20.44
CA PRO A 381 -41.88 -16.00 19.06
C PRO A 381 -43.07 -15.04 18.97
N LEU A 382 -43.35 -14.53 17.77
CA LEU A 382 -44.37 -13.50 17.55
C LEU A 382 -45.77 -13.96 17.98
N ARG A 383 -46.08 -15.26 17.84
CA ARG A 383 -47.38 -15.85 18.30
C ARG A 383 -47.58 -15.79 19.81
N ASP A 384 -46.51 -15.66 20.61
CA ASP A 384 -46.60 -15.55 22.09
C ASP A 384 -46.57 -14.09 22.57
N ARG A 385 -46.51 -13.10 21.61
CA ARG A 385 -46.57 -11.67 21.88
C ARG A 385 -47.49 -10.91 20.92
N LEU A 386 -48.68 -11.44 20.71
CA LEU A 386 -49.67 -10.87 19.79
C LEU A 386 -50.14 -9.45 20.20
N ASP A 387 -49.98 -9.07 21.47
CA ASP A 387 -50.21 -7.71 21.96
C ASP A 387 -49.28 -6.67 21.29
N ASP A 388 -48.10 -7.09 20.79
CA ASP A 388 -47.19 -6.23 20.05
C ASP A 388 -47.59 -6.04 18.58
N MET A 389 -48.50 -6.87 18.06
CA MET A 389 -48.88 -6.87 16.65
C MET A 389 -49.34 -5.50 16.13
N PRO A 390 -50.24 -4.77 16.81
CA PRO A 390 -50.70 -3.46 16.33
C PRO A 390 -49.53 -2.46 16.17
N LEU A 391 -48.59 -2.45 17.14
CA LEU A 391 -47.44 -1.56 17.13
C LEU A 391 -46.45 -1.92 16.00
N LEU A 392 -46.20 -3.21 15.83
CA LEU A 392 -45.33 -3.71 14.76
C LEU A 392 -45.88 -3.40 13.37
N VAL A 393 -47.22 -3.63 13.18
CA VAL A 393 -47.88 -3.34 11.90
C VAL A 393 -47.86 -1.86 11.58
N ASP A 394 -48.17 -0.98 12.54
CA ASP A 394 -48.13 0.46 12.37
C ASP A 394 -46.73 0.94 12.00
N PHE A 395 -45.73 0.46 12.71
CA PHE A 395 -44.32 0.79 12.44
C PHE A 395 -43.88 0.36 11.06
N PHE A 396 -44.07 -0.90 10.70
CA PHE A 396 -43.61 -1.42 9.39
C PHE A 396 -44.39 -0.79 8.24
N VAL A 397 -45.70 -0.60 8.35
CA VAL A 397 -46.50 0.08 7.32
C VAL A 397 -46.00 1.50 7.10
N LYS A 398 -45.72 2.28 8.15
CA LYS A 398 -45.16 3.62 8.05
C LYS A 398 -43.78 3.63 7.43
N LYS A 399 -42.88 2.75 7.90
CA LYS A 399 -41.51 2.60 7.38
C LYS A 399 -41.52 2.25 5.89
N ILE A 400 -42.31 1.26 5.48
CA ILE A 400 -42.37 0.77 4.09
C ILE A 400 -43.04 1.81 3.19
N SER A 401 -44.15 2.42 3.63
CA SER A 401 -44.86 3.47 2.90
C SER A 401 -43.97 4.67 2.60
N LYS A 402 -43.20 5.14 3.60
CA LYS A 402 -42.22 6.21 3.44
C LYS A 402 -41.14 5.86 2.38
N ARG A 403 -40.61 4.62 2.43
CA ARG A 403 -39.62 4.14 1.47
C ARG A 403 -40.15 4.06 0.03
N MET A 404 -41.43 3.73 -0.12
CA MET A 404 -42.09 3.54 -1.44
C MET A 404 -42.81 4.79 -1.94
N GLY A 405 -42.80 5.90 -1.19
CA GLY A 405 -43.53 7.10 -1.56
C GLY A 405 -45.05 6.93 -1.60
N LYS A 406 -45.61 5.97 -0.80
CA LYS A 406 -47.02 5.70 -0.68
C LYS A 406 -47.59 6.30 0.63
N SER A 407 -48.87 6.64 0.65
CA SER A 407 -49.55 7.06 1.86
C SER A 407 -50.59 5.99 2.22
N ILE A 408 -50.29 5.17 3.23
CA ILE A 408 -51.21 4.21 3.83
C ILE A 408 -51.58 4.76 5.20
N GLU A 409 -52.85 5.15 5.40
CA GLU A 409 -53.35 5.80 6.60
C GLU A 409 -54.25 4.89 7.41
N ILE A 410 -54.90 3.91 6.77
CA ILE A 410 -55.93 3.08 7.38
C ILE A 410 -55.53 1.62 7.29
N ILE A 411 -55.39 0.96 8.44
CA ILE A 411 -55.26 -0.50 8.56
C ILE A 411 -56.65 -1.04 8.93
N PRO A 412 -57.35 -1.74 8.02
CA PRO A 412 -58.68 -2.27 8.33
C PRO A 412 -58.63 -3.31 9.46
N ILE A 413 -59.66 -3.32 10.30
CA ILE A 413 -59.79 -4.28 11.43
C ILE A 413 -59.74 -5.73 10.93
N SER A 414 -60.34 -5.99 9.78
CA SER A 414 -60.29 -7.33 9.14
C SER A 414 -58.86 -7.76 8.85
N VAL A 415 -58.00 -6.86 8.36
CA VAL A 415 -56.59 -7.12 8.13
C VAL A 415 -55.86 -7.41 9.44
N MET A 416 -56.09 -6.57 10.47
CA MET A 416 -55.49 -6.77 11.80
C MET A 416 -55.87 -8.13 12.39
N ASN A 417 -57.15 -8.48 12.35
CA ASN A 417 -57.65 -9.79 12.83
C ASN A 417 -57.02 -10.96 12.08
N SER A 418 -56.82 -10.84 10.75
CA SER A 418 -56.14 -11.88 9.95
C SER A 418 -54.69 -12.03 10.37
N LEU A 419 -53.98 -10.90 10.64
CA LEU A 419 -52.58 -10.92 11.08
C LEU A 419 -52.44 -11.51 12.49
N GLN A 420 -53.36 -11.22 13.41
CA GLN A 420 -53.36 -11.75 14.79
C GLN A 420 -53.66 -13.25 14.84
N ASN A 421 -54.47 -13.77 13.92
CA ASN A 421 -54.86 -15.18 13.88
C ASN A 421 -53.84 -16.10 13.19
N TYR A 422 -52.78 -15.55 12.65
CA TYR A 422 -51.74 -16.34 11.96
C TYR A 422 -50.59 -16.74 12.91
N GLN A 423 -49.96 -17.89 12.66
CA GLN A 423 -48.98 -18.50 13.58
C GLN A 423 -47.54 -17.90 13.44
N TRP A 424 -47.27 -17.16 12.39
CA TRP A 424 -45.98 -16.49 12.12
C TRP A 424 -44.75 -17.38 12.27
N PRO A 425 -44.62 -18.48 11.51
CA PRO A 425 -43.42 -19.34 11.60
C PRO A 425 -42.12 -18.62 11.28
N GLY A 426 -42.14 -17.58 10.47
CA GLY A 426 -40.99 -16.70 10.18
C GLY A 426 -40.96 -15.43 11.04
N ASN A 427 -41.80 -15.34 12.07
CA ASN A 427 -41.85 -14.25 13.06
C ASN A 427 -41.93 -12.84 12.46
N ILE A 428 -41.13 -11.89 12.94
CA ILE A 428 -41.14 -10.49 12.49
C ILE A 428 -40.64 -10.37 11.04
N ARG A 429 -39.69 -11.18 10.63
CA ARG A 429 -39.19 -11.16 9.25
C ARG A 429 -40.28 -11.54 8.25
N GLU A 430 -41.09 -12.53 8.56
CA GLU A 430 -42.24 -12.90 7.75
C GLU A 430 -43.29 -11.80 7.75
N LEU A 431 -43.59 -11.21 8.92
CA LEU A 431 -44.51 -10.09 9.04
C LEU A 431 -44.09 -8.90 8.18
N GLU A 432 -42.82 -8.48 8.24
CA GLU A 432 -42.28 -7.39 7.41
C GLU A 432 -42.47 -7.69 5.91
N ASN A 433 -42.15 -8.89 5.46
CA ASN A 433 -42.34 -9.31 4.06
C ASN A 433 -43.83 -9.32 3.63
N VAL A 434 -44.73 -9.76 4.52
CA VAL A 434 -46.18 -9.77 4.24
C VAL A 434 -46.70 -8.34 4.12
N LEU A 435 -46.29 -7.45 5.04
CA LEU A 435 -46.68 -6.05 5.00
C LEU A 435 -46.08 -5.30 3.82
N GLU A 436 -44.87 -5.61 3.43
CA GLU A 436 -44.25 -5.04 2.24
C GLU A 436 -45.07 -5.38 0.97
N ARG A 437 -45.43 -6.65 0.78
CA ARG A 437 -46.32 -7.05 -0.32
C ARG A 437 -47.68 -6.37 -0.23
N ALA A 438 -48.24 -6.23 0.99
CA ALA A 438 -49.51 -5.56 1.18
C ALA A 438 -49.45 -4.07 0.78
N VAL A 439 -48.39 -3.34 1.16
CA VAL A 439 -48.19 -1.93 0.80
C VAL A 439 -47.97 -1.80 -0.73
N ILE A 440 -47.17 -2.70 -1.35
CA ILE A 440 -46.95 -2.68 -2.81
C ILE A 440 -48.31 -2.77 -3.55
N ASN A 441 -49.18 -3.67 -3.12
CA ASN A 441 -50.44 -3.95 -3.81
C ASN A 441 -51.62 -3.04 -3.38
N SER A 442 -51.40 -2.16 -2.40
CA SER A 442 -52.42 -1.17 -2.01
C SER A 442 -52.42 0.02 -2.96
N SER A 443 -53.57 0.30 -3.58
CA SER A 443 -53.78 1.39 -4.56
C SER A 443 -54.42 2.63 -3.97
N GLY A 444 -54.33 2.85 -2.64
CA GLY A 444 -54.94 3.98 -1.95
C GLY A 444 -54.60 3.95 -0.46
N PRO A 445 -55.25 4.79 0.36
CA PRO A 445 -54.89 4.98 1.77
C PRO A 445 -55.21 3.78 2.68
N LYS A 446 -55.84 2.72 2.14
CA LYS A 446 -56.21 1.52 2.91
C LYS A 446 -55.28 0.36 2.59
N LEU A 447 -54.68 -0.25 3.64
CA LEU A 447 -53.88 -1.46 3.49
C LEU A 447 -54.74 -2.66 3.04
N ARG A 448 -54.27 -3.39 2.03
CA ARG A 448 -54.93 -4.61 1.54
C ARG A 448 -53.94 -5.78 1.57
N LEU A 449 -54.30 -6.86 2.26
CA LEU A 449 -53.61 -8.14 2.15
C LEU A 449 -53.97 -8.77 0.80
N VAL A 450 -52.97 -9.23 0.06
CA VAL A 450 -53.19 -9.88 -1.26
C VAL A 450 -53.38 -11.37 -1.11
N ASP A 451 -52.66 -11.98 -0.19
CA ASP A 451 -52.75 -13.42 0.07
C ASP A 451 -53.64 -13.66 1.32
N GLU A 452 -54.59 -14.58 1.20
CA GLU A 452 -55.14 -15.18 2.41
C GLU A 452 -53.99 -15.85 3.16
N LEU A 453 -53.71 -15.35 4.40
CA LEU A 453 -52.75 -15.98 5.29
C LEU A 453 -53.27 -17.38 5.61
N LYS A 454 -52.98 -18.37 4.72
CA LYS A 454 -53.35 -19.75 4.95
C LYS A 454 -52.56 -20.26 6.13
N LYS A 455 -53.25 -20.73 7.18
CA LYS A 455 -52.57 -21.50 8.23
C LYS A 455 -51.70 -22.53 7.54
N PRO A 456 -50.41 -22.63 7.86
CA PRO A 456 -49.64 -23.76 7.42
C PRO A 456 -50.41 -24.96 7.88
N GLN A 457 -50.94 -25.75 6.93
CA GLN A 457 -51.46 -27.05 7.29
C GLN A 457 -50.28 -27.75 7.97
N LYS A 458 -50.32 -27.79 9.31
CA LYS A 458 -49.52 -28.80 9.98
C LYS A 458 -49.94 -30.08 9.28
N ASP A 459 -49.05 -30.65 8.51
CA ASP A 459 -49.14 -32.07 8.20
C ASP A 459 -49.12 -32.76 9.57
N LEU A 460 -50.32 -33.01 10.07
CA LEU A 460 -50.60 -33.87 11.21
C LEU A 460 -50.27 -35.31 10.84
N SER A 461 -49.08 -35.55 10.28
CA SER A 461 -48.66 -36.84 9.78
C SER A 461 -47.33 -37.33 10.31
N SER A 462 -47.02 -36.97 11.56
CA SER A 462 -45.97 -37.72 12.29
C SER A 462 -46.53 -38.59 13.44
N THR A 463 -47.84 -38.71 13.58
CA THR A 463 -48.41 -39.87 14.28
C THR A 463 -48.28 -41.04 13.31
N ARG A 464 -47.58 -42.09 13.69
CA ARG A 464 -47.46 -43.35 12.92
C ARG A 464 -48.87 -43.84 12.58
N LYS A 465 -49.43 -43.36 11.42
CA LYS A 465 -50.71 -43.83 10.93
C LYS A 465 -50.52 -45.28 10.52
N THR A 466 -51.36 -46.16 10.99
CA THR A 466 -51.34 -47.54 10.51
C THR A 466 -51.68 -47.58 9.01
N LEU A 467 -51.21 -48.56 8.28
CA LEU A 467 -51.50 -48.70 6.85
C LEU A 467 -53.01 -48.63 6.56
N GLU A 468 -53.84 -49.20 7.45
CA GLU A 468 -55.31 -49.19 7.36
C GLU A 468 -55.88 -47.74 7.50
N THR A 469 -55.32 -46.90 8.32
CA THR A 469 -55.77 -45.49 8.48
C THR A 469 -55.43 -44.68 7.21
N VAL A 470 -54.24 -44.85 6.64
CA VAL A 470 -53.83 -44.17 5.40
C VAL A 470 -54.69 -44.66 4.22
N GLU A 471 -54.91 -45.95 4.11
CA GLU A 471 -55.75 -46.56 3.08
C GLU A 471 -57.19 -46.04 3.18
N ARG A 472 -57.75 -45.96 4.39
CA ARG A 472 -59.11 -45.45 4.63
C ARG A 472 -59.24 -43.99 4.21
N GLU A 473 -58.33 -43.13 4.60
CA GLU A 473 -58.34 -41.68 4.24
C GLU A 473 -58.19 -41.50 2.71
N HIS A 474 -57.33 -42.29 2.06
CA HIS A 474 -57.15 -42.20 0.64
C HIS A 474 -58.38 -42.64 -0.16
N ILE A 475 -58.99 -43.76 0.23
CA ILE A 475 -60.23 -44.22 -0.38
C ILE A 475 -61.37 -43.23 -0.16
N LEU A 476 -61.55 -42.69 1.03
CA LEU A 476 -62.55 -41.65 1.31
C LEU A 476 -62.40 -40.42 0.43
N ARG A 477 -61.20 -39.90 0.32
CA ARG A 477 -60.89 -38.73 -0.52
C ARG A 477 -61.25 -38.96 -1.98
N VAL A 478 -60.90 -40.09 -2.52
CA VAL A 478 -61.23 -40.42 -3.92
C VAL A 478 -62.73 -40.67 -4.10
N LEU A 479 -63.43 -41.25 -3.14
CA LEU A 479 -64.91 -41.40 -3.15
C LEU A 479 -65.63 -40.06 -3.12
N GLU A 480 -65.15 -39.10 -2.32
CA GLU A 480 -65.66 -37.73 -2.27
C GLU A 480 -65.43 -36.99 -3.61
N GLN A 481 -64.23 -37.06 -4.17
CA GLN A 481 -63.92 -36.48 -5.48
C GLN A 481 -64.78 -37.05 -6.64
N THR A 482 -65.19 -38.27 -6.52
CA THR A 482 -66.03 -38.97 -7.54
C THR A 482 -67.51 -38.93 -7.20
N ASN A 483 -67.94 -38.13 -6.21
CA ASN A 483 -69.31 -38.06 -5.72
C ASN A 483 -69.89 -39.46 -5.38
N TRP A 484 -69.10 -40.32 -4.73
CA TRP A 484 -69.40 -41.69 -4.36
C TRP A 484 -69.71 -42.62 -5.54
N LYS A 485 -69.29 -42.31 -6.75
CA LYS A 485 -69.39 -43.16 -7.92
C LYS A 485 -68.28 -44.21 -7.86
N VAL A 486 -68.65 -45.40 -7.44
CA VAL A 486 -67.68 -46.51 -7.23
C VAL A 486 -67.17 -47.12 -8.53
N SER A 487 -67.92 -47.10 -9.63
CA SER A 487 -67.56 -47.79 -10.88
C SER A 487 -68.03 -47.07 -12.14
N GLY A 488 -67.38 -47.35 -13.29
CA GLY A 488 -67.61 -46.67 -14.57
C GLY A 488 -66.53 -45.61 -14.88
N LYS A 489 -66.65 -45.03 -16.08
CA LYS A 489 -65.69 -44.00 -16.53
C LYS A 489 -65.58 -42.84 -15.49
N ASN A 490 -64.39 -42.60 -15.02
CA ASN A 490 -64.08 -41.71 -13.92
C ASN A 490 -64.66 -42.12 -12.56
N GLY A 491 -64.89 -43.41 -12.28
CA GLY A 491 -65.29 -43.90 -10.97
C GLY A 491 -64.08 -44.11 -10.03
N ALA A 492 -64.36 -44.16 -8.70
CA ALA A 492 -63.32 -44.31 -7.68
C ALA A 492 -62.45 -45.60 -7.88
N ALA A 493 -63.00 -46.70 -8.37
CA ALA A 493 -62.25 -47.91 -8.63
C ALA A 493 -61.18 -47.70 -9.75
N GLU A 494 -61.53 -46.96 -10.78
CA GLU A 494 -60.64 -46.66 -11.89
C GLU A 494 -59.51 -45.71 -11.44
N ILE A 495 -59.82 -44.67 -10.71
CA ILE A 495 -58.82 -43.68 -10.15
C ILE A 495 -57.86 -44.37 -9.17
N LEU A 496 -58.37 -45.31 -8.35
CA LEU A 496 -57.58 -46.10 -7.42
C LEU A 496 -56.81 -47.27 -8.08
N GLY A 497 -56.99 -47.50 -9.39
CA GLY A 497 -56.33 -48.59 -10.11
C GLY A 497 -56.71 -50.02 -9.62
N ILE A 498 -57.89 -50.16 -9.00
CA ILE A 498 -58.35 -51.49 -8.45
C ILE A 498 -59.71 -51.83 -8.97
N ASN A 499 -60.00 -53.16 -8.95
CA ASN A 499 -61.30 -53.65 -9.39
C ASN A 499 -62.46 -53.23 -8.49
N ARG A 500 -63.66 -53.00 -9.02
CA ARG A 500 -64.89 -52.63 -8.30
C ARG A 500 -65.18 -53.51 -7.10
N SER A 501 -64.97 -54.83 -7.27
CA SER A 501 -65.20 -55.85 -6.20
C SER A 501 -64.20 -55.65 -5.05
N THR A 502 -62.89 -55.37 -5.40
CA THR A 502 -61.81 -55.13 -4.46
C THR A 502 -62.07 -53.85 -3.67
N LEU A 503 -62.48 -52.75 -4.34
CA LEU A 503 -62.81 -51.46 -3.66
C LEU A 503 -63.96 -51.66 -2.68
N ARG A 504 -65.05 -52.36 -3.06
CA ARG A 504 -66.19 -52.67 -2.19
C ARG A 504 -65.81 -53.55 -0.98
N ALA A 505 -64.91 -54.49 -1.16
CA ALA A 505 -64.40 -55.33 -0.08
C ALA A 505 -63.59 -54.54 0.90
N ARG A 506 -62.68 -53.62 0.41
CA ARG A 506 -61.87 -52.69 1.25
C ARG A 506 -62.76 -51.70 1.96
N MET A 507 -63.76 -51.10 1.30
CA MET A 507 -64.71 -50.19 1.93
C MET A 507 -65.44 -50.90 3.09
N ARG A 508 -65.89 -52.15 2.93
CA ARG A 508 -66.49 -52.90 4.02
C ARG A 508 -65.55 -53.18 5.17
N LYS A 509 -64.30 -53.62 4.85
CA LYS A 509 -63.30 -53.89 5.87
C LYS A 509 -62.92 -52.65 6.67
N LEU A 510 -62.83 -51.47 6.02
CA LEU A 510 -62.43 -50.17 6.61
C LEU A 510 -63.64 -49.40 7.17
N GLY A 511 -64.83 -49.93 7.17
CA GLY A 511 -66.05 -49.30 7.72
C GLY A 511 -66.47 -48.02 6.96
N ILE A 512 -66.16 -47.92 5.66
CA ILE A 512 -66.53 -46.79 4.81
C ILE A 512 -67.94 -46.97 4.28
N ARG A 513 -68.85 -46.08 4.70
CA ARG A 513 -70.24 -46.06 4.21
C ARG A 513 -70.50 -44.68 3.58
N ARG A 514 -71.42 -44.69 2.60
CA ARG A 514 -71.88 -43.44 2.01
C ARG A 514 -72.69 -42.68 3.09
N PRO A 515 -72.41 -41.34 3.27
CA PRO A 515 -73.18 -40.56 4.22
C PRO A 515 -74.67 -40.52 3.87
#